data_ecce0733fe081b2dcde14e0298348246
#
_entry.id   ecce0733fe081b2dcde14e0298348246
#
_cell.length_a   1.000
_cell.length_b   1.000
_cell.length_c   1.000
_cell.angle_alpha   90.00
_cell.angle_beta   90.00
_cell.angle_gamma   90.00
#
_symmetry.space_group_name_H-M   'P 1'
#
loop_
_entity.id
_entity.type
_entity.pdbx_description
1 polymer ?
#
loop_
_entity_poly.entity_id
_entity_poly.type
_entity_poly.pdbx_seq_one_letter_code
_entity_poly.pdbx_strand_id
1 'polypeptide(L)'
;IRAIANPPMNLNDPDNALGMLDYYNREQYGDWPTLYGQNYTAYLDPNGIQKNEDGSYKTEKTGDTYEKDATTGQYRKVGEKFNYVFSKEHVGFLPRMFSEDKSVMPNYISMYGAPDFTFNYGNEQVAESPEAKQFFDELRQKYENGTIKMDDYLKAKQFGIINVQKPTLAQNLDYFITFQNYYYFGRYLLWNFAGRQNDVEGHMENTNGNFITGIP
;
A
#
# COMPACT_ATOMS: atom_id res chain seq x y z
N ILE A 1 -13.70 18.28 -23.24
CA ILE A 1 -14.90 18.48 -24.08
C ILE A 1 -16.09 17.71 -23.52
N ARG A 2 -15.98 16.44 -23.11
CA ARG A 2 -17.11 15.68 -22.51
C ARG A 2 -17.45 16.18 -21.11
N ALA A 3 -16.48 16.60 -20.30
CA ALA A 3 -16.70 17.13 -18.95
C ALA A 3 -17.56 18.39 -18.96
N ILE A 4 -17.34 19.30 -19.94
CA ILE A 4 -18.15 20.52 -20.11
C ILE A 4 -19.63 20.23 -20.38
N ALA A 5 -19.94 19.06 -20.96
CA ALA A 5 -21.33 18.62 -21.20
C ALA A 5 -22.00 18.05 -19.93
N ASN A 6 -21.30 17.98 -18.82
CA ASN A 6 -21.77 17.51 -17.52
C ASN A 6 -22.58 16.20 -17.58
N PRO A 7 -21.97 15.10 -18.10
CA PRO A 7 -22.66 13.82 -18.18
C PRO A 7 -22.93 13.25 -16.78
N PRO A 8 -23.91 12.33 -16.62
CA PRO A 8 -24.24 11.73 -15.32
C PRO A 8 -23.07 11.04 -14.62
N MET A 9 -22.06 10.60 -15.37
CA MET A 9 -20.80 10.08 -14.86
C MET A 9 -19.67 10.98 -15.34
N ASN A 10 -19.19 11.85 -14.50
CA ASN A 10 -18.09 12.78 -14.77
C ASN A 10 -17.00 12.60 -13.71
N LEU A 11 -16.09 11.66 -13.94
CA LEU A 11 -15.03 11.34 -12.99
C LEU A 11 -14.04 12.52 -12.92
N ASN A 12 -13.83 13.07 -11.71
CA ASN A 12 -12.95 14.20 -11.41
C ASN A 12 -13.30 15.51 -12.11
N ASP A 13 -14.42 15.59 -12.80
CA ASP A 13 -14.93 16.79 -13.49
C ASP A 13 -13.81 17.65 -14.16
N PRO A 14 -13.04 17.10 -15.12
CA PRO A 14 -11.91 17.76 -15.72
C PRO A 14 -12.35 18.83 -16.74
N ASP A 15 -13.09 19.83 -16.26
CA ASP A 15 -13.63 20.91 -17.07
C ASP A 15 -12.63 22.07 -17.31
N ASN A 16 -11.55 22.07 -16.53
CA ASN A 16 -10.50 23.09 -16.60
C ASN A 16 -9.10 22.46 -16.69
N ALA A 17 -8.07 23.29 -16.95
CA ALA A 17 -6.71 22.81 -17.16
C ALA A 17 -6.13 22.08 -15.93
N LEU A 18 -6.47 22.53 -14.72
CA LEU A 18 -6.00 21.91 -13.47
C LEU A 18 -6.67 20.57 -13.25
N GLY A 19 -8.01 20.50 -13.36
CA GLY A 19 -8.75 19.25 -13.24
C GLY A 19 -8.31 18.22 -14.30
N MET A 20 -7.91 18.69 -15.49
CA MET A 20 -7.33 17.81 -16.50
C MET A 20 -5.93 17.31 -16.10
N LEU A 21 -5.09 18.16 -15.50
CA LEU A 21 -3.78 17.77 -14.98
C LEU A 21 -3.92 16.74 -13.85
N ASP A 22 -4.81 16.99 -12.89
CA ASP A 22 -5.10 16.09 -11.78
C ASP A 22 -5.62 14.72 -12.28
N TYR A 23 -6.45 14.73 -13.31
CA TYR A 23 -6.93 13.51 -13.97
C TYR A 23 -5.78 12.74 -14.64
N TYR A 24 -4.88 13.40 -15.36
CA TYR A 24 -3.71 12.76 -15.99
C TYR A 24 -2.71 12.26 -14.97
N ASN A 25 -2.47 13.02 -13.92
CA ASN A 25 -1.57 12.63 -12.82
C ASN A 25 -2.18 11.56 -11.91
N ARG A 26 -3.46 11.23 -12.10
CA ARG A 26 -4.18 10.27 -11.24
C ARG A 26 -4.16 10.62 -9.76
N GLU A 27 -4.22 11.90 -9.44
CA GLU A 27 -4.15 12.46 -8.08
C GLU A 27 -5.14 11.79 -7.10
N GLN A 28 -6.30 11.37 -7.60
CA GLN A 28 -7.32 10.64 -6.83
C GLN A 28 -6.87 9.28 -6.27
N TYR A 29 -5.80 8.70 -6.84
CA TYR A 29 -5.30 7.37 -6.43
C TYR A 29 -4.10 7.47 -5.49
N GLY A 30 -3.65 8.69 -5.16
CA GLY A 30 -2.47 8.94 -4.35
C GLY A 30 -1.15 8.68 -5.07
N ASP A 31 -0.06 8.98 -4.38
CA ASP A 31 1.29 8.80 -4.90
C ASP A 31 1.78 7.36 -4.65
N TRP A 32 1.99 6.64 -5.74
CA TRP A 32 2.52 5.27 -5.68
C TRP A 32 4.01 5.24 -6.03
N PRO A 33 4.83 4.57 -5.22
CA PRO A 33 6.24 4.44 -5.53
C PRO A 33 6.44 3.55 -6.78
N THR A 34 6.93 4.12 -7.87
CA THR A 34 7.11 3.39 -9.13
C THR A 34 8.46 2.69 -9.22
N LEU A 35 9.55 3.44 -9.03
CA LEU A 35 10.92 2.94 -9.15
C LEU A 35 11.63 2.78 -7.80
N TYR A 36 11.37 3.69 -6.88
CA TYR A 36 11.99 3.72 -5.56
C TYR A 36 11.01 4.25 -4.54
N GLY A 37 10.91 3.61 -3.39
CA GLY A 37 10.01 4.04 -2.33
C GLY A 37 9.81 2.98 -1.25
N GLN A 38 8.79 3.18 -0.43
CA GLN A 38 8.49 2.34 0.72
C GLN A 38 7.90 0.98 0.32
N ASN A 39 8.13 0.00 1.17
CA ASN A 39 7.40 -1.27 1.20
C ASN A 39 6.36 -1.23 2.33
N TYR A 40 5.33 -2.07 2.25
CA TYR A 40 4.24 -2.15 3.24
C TYR A 40 4.76 -2.42 4.67
N THR A 41 5.91 -3.05 4.81
CA THR A 41 6.53 -3.32 6.11
C THR A 41 6.92 -2.07 6.89
N ALA A 42 7.08 -0.91 6.22
CA ALA A 42 7.26 0.37 6.88
C ALA A 42 6.07 0.75 7.77
N TYR A 43 4.88 0.31 7.41
CA TYR A 43 3.67 0.56 8.19
C TYR A 43 3.49 -0.41 9.36
N LEU A 44 4.21 -1.54 9.35
CA LEU A 44 4.20 -2.56 10.41
C LEU A 44 5.31 -2.34 11.44
N ASP A 45 6.40 -1.68 11.04
CA ASP A 45 7.55 -1.42 11.89
C ASP A 45 7.33 -0.14 12.73
N PRO A 46 7.69 -0.14 14.03
CA PRO A 46 7.66 1.05 14.89
C PRO A 46 8.50 2.22 14.38
N ASN A 47 9.62 1.90 13.72
CA ASN A 47 10.60 2.85 13.19
C ASN A 47 10.55 2.97 11.66
N GLY A 48 9.55 2.37 11.02
CA GLY A 48 9.41 2.36 9.57
C GLY A 48 9.12 3.73 8.97
N ILE A 49 8.45 4.61 9.71
CA ILE A 49 8.25 6.02 9.40
C ILE A 49 9.10 6.84 10.37
N GLN A 50 9.92 7.75 9.84
CA GLN A 50 10.75 8.61 10.68
C GLN A 50 9.88 9.50 11.58
N LYS A 51 10.37 9.77 12.79
CA LYS A 51 9.71 10.63 13.76
C LYS A 51 10.57 11.87 14.03
N ASN A 52 9.90 12.97 14.34
CA ASN A 52 10.53 14.17 14.85
C ASN A 52 10.88 13.99 16.35
N GLU A 53 11.58 14.95 16.93
CA GLU A 53 11.95 14.96 18.36
C GLU A 53 10.73 14.99 19.30
N ASP A 54 9.61 15.53 18.82
CA ASP A 54 8.32 15.59 19.54
C ASP A 54 7.49 14.30 19.44
N GLY A 55 8.00 13.27 18.73
CA GLY A 55 7.33 12.00 18.51
C GLY A 55 6.31 11.99 17.36
N SER A 56 6.05 13.12 16.70
CA SER A 56 5.21 13.18 15.51
C SER A 56 5.89 12.55 14.30
N TYR A 57 5.12 12.04 13.34
CA TYR A 57 5.68 11.52 12.11
C TYR A 57 6.26 12.64 11.25
N LYS A 58 7.49 12.42 10.78
CA LYS A 58 8.16 13.34 9.88
C LYS A 58 7.51 13.31 8.51
N THR A 59 7.14 14.49 8.01
CA THR A 59 6.56 14.66 6.68
C THR A 59 7.43 15.56 5.83
N GLU A 60 7.41 15.33 4.53
CA GLU A 60 8.06 16.16 3.52
C GLU A 60 7.00 16.70 2.57
N LYS A 61 7.11 17.99 2.25
CA LYS A 61 6.20 18.64 1.30
C LYS A 61 6.51 18.14 -0.11
N THR A 62 5.50 17.60 -0.80
CA THR A 62 5.61 17.07 -2.15
C THR A 62 4.98 17.95 -3.22
N GLY A 63 4.08 18.87 -2.82
CA GLY A 63 3.42 19.75 -3.77
C GLY A 63 2.46 20.73 -3.11
N ASP A 64 1.82 21.52 -3.96
CA ASP A 64 0.76 22.45 -3.57
C ASP A 64 -0.56 22.04 -4.21
N THR A 65 -1.67 22.25 -3.49
CA THR A 65 -3.01 22.06 -4.03
C THR A 65 -3.58 23.41 -4.45
N TYR A 66 -4.12 23.46 -5.65
CA TYR A 66 -4.72 24.68 -6.20
C TYR A 66 -6.20 24.49 -6.48
N GLU A 67 -6.97 25.55 -6.38
CA GLU A 67 -8.37 25.61 -6.75
C GLU A 67 -8.61 26.80 -7.67
N LYS A 68 -9.49 26.63 -8.67
CA LYS A 68 -9.90 27.72 -9.55
C LYS A 68 -11.01 28.52 -8.88
N ASP A 69 -10.78 29.80 -8.65
CA ASP A 69 -11.80 30.73 -8.14
C ASP A 69 -12.90 30.92 -9.20
N ALA A 70 -14.12 30.57 -8.84
CA ALA A 70 -15.28 30.63 -9.75
C ALA A 70 -15.61 32.08 -10.21
N THR A 71 -15.26 33.09 -9.41
CA THR A 71 -15.57 34.50 -9.68
C THR A 71 -14.51 35.15 -10.58
N THR A 72 -13.24 34.95 -10.25
CA THR A 72 -12.11 35.58 -10.94
C THR A 72 -11.53 34.73 -12.06
N GLY A 73 -11.80 33.43 -12.06
CA GLY A 73 -11.20 32.46 -12.97
C GLY A 73 -9.70 32.21 -12.74
N GLN A 74 -9.13 32.80 -11.69
CA GLN A 74 -7.71 32.61 -11.33
C GLN A 74 -7.53 31.40 -10.41
N TYR A 75 -6.35 30.78 -10.51
CA TYR A 75 -5.97 29.69 -9.61
C TYR A 75 -5.36 30.26 -8.32
N ARG A 76 -5.87 29.82 -7.18
CA ARG A 76 -5.31 30.15 -5.87
C ARG A 76 -4.83 28.88 -5.17
N LYS A 77 -3.72 28.97 -4.46
CA LYS A 77 -3.23 27.89 -3.60
C LYS A 77 -4.19 27.75 -2.42
N VAL A 78 -4.72 26.54 -2.22
CA VAL A 78 -5.66 26.21 -1.14
C VAL A 78 -5.07 25.26 -0.10
N GLY A 79 -3.95 24.58 -0.42
CA GLY A 79 -3.33 23.63 0.49
C GLY A 79 -1.95 23.20 0.06
N GLU A 80 -1.38 22.31 0.83
CA GLU A 80 -0.09 21.66 0.55
C GLU A 80 -0.24 20.16 0.69
N LYS A 81 0.49 19.41 -0.15
CA LYS A 81 0.56 17.95 -0.10
C LYS A 81 1.81 17.55 0.67
N PHE A 82 1.67 16.57 1.56
CA PHE A 82 2.76 16.05 2.36
C PHE A 82 2.77 14.53 2.28
N ASN A 83 3.98 13.96 2.15
CA ASN A 83 4.20 12.53 2.26
C ASN A 83 5.05 12.23 3.50
N TYR A 84 4.88 11.03 4.06
CA TYR A 84 5.70 10.55 5.16
C TYR A 84 7.15 10.29 4.70
N VAL A 85 8.10 10.59 5.57
CA VAL A 85 9.51 10.24 5.36
C VAL A 85 9.76 8.87 5.95
N PHE A 86 10.02 7.89 5.10
CA PHE A 86 10.23 6.50 5.49
C PHE A 86 11.69 6.24 5.89
N SER A 87 11.88 5.26 6.77
CA SER A 87 13.20 4.76 7.13
C SER A 87 13.86 4.07 5.92
N LYS A 88 15.17 4.25 5.76
CA LYS A 88 15.95 3.64 4.68
C LYS A 88 15.90 2.10 4.68
N GLU A 89 15.65 1.51 5.85
CA GLU A 89 15.52 0.06 6.00
C GLU A 89 14.29 -0.48 5.27
N HIS A 90 13.22 0.30 5.15
CA HIS A 90 11.96 -0.10 4.51
C HIS A 90 11.77 0.46 3.11
N VAL A 91 12.73 1.25 2.63
CA VAL A 91 12.71 1.78 1.26
C VAL A 91 13.56 0.89 0.36
N GLY A 92 13.15 0.73 -0.87
CA GLY A 92 13.85 -0.12 -1.83
C GLY A 92 13.58 0.25 -3.27
N PHE A 93 14.29 -0.43 -4.17
CA PHE A 93 14.08 -0.33 -5.60
C PHE A 93 12.90 -1.22 -6.02
N LEU A 94 12.04 -0.68 -6.88
CA LEU A 94 10.88 -1.34 -7.45
C LEU A 94 9.91 -1.93 -6.39
N PRO A 95 9.47 -1.13 -5.40
CA PRO A 95 8.58 -1.61 -4.37
C PRO A 95 7.19 -1.86 -4.98
N ARG A 96 6.78 -3.11 -5.07
CA ARG A 96 5.47 -3.48 -5.60
C ARG A 96 4.47 -3.83 -4.50
N MET A 97 4.96 -4.27 -3.36
CA MET A 97 4.19 -4.47 -2.14
C MET A 97 4.32 -3.24 -1.24
N PHE A 98 3.66 -2.15 -1.57
CA PHE A 98 3.82 -0.84 -0.90
C PHE A 98 2.57 -0.35 -0.15
N SER A 99 1.40 -0.93 -0.42
CA SER A 99 0.13 -0.42 0.10
C SER A 99 0.05 -0.51 1.63
N GLU A 100 -0.43 0.56 2.25
CA GLU A 100 -0.77 0.62 3.67
C GLU A 100 -2.19 0.12 3.97
N ASP A 101 -2.96 -0.20 2.93
CA ASP A 101 -4.34 -0.62 3.06
C ASP A 101 -4.43 -1.98 3.75
N LYS A 102 -5.15 -1.99 4.87
CA LYS A 102 -5.39 -3.20 5.67
C LYS A 102 -6.16 -4.29 4.93
N SER A 103 -6.82 -3.97 3.83
CA SER A 103 -7.47 -4.96 2.96
C SER A 103 -6.48 -5.62 2.00
N VAL A 104 -5.40 -4.93 1.64
CA VAL A 104 -4.40 -5.40 0.67
C VAL A 104 -3.23 -6.13 1.33
N MET A 105 -2.76 -5.63 2.47
CA MET A 105 -1.60 -6.21 3.16
C MET A 105 -1.73 -7.71 3.49
N PRO A 106 -2.91 -8.26 3.88
CA PRO A 106 -3.07 -9.70 4.09
C PRO A 106 -2.77 -10.54 2.84
N ASN A 107 -3.01 -10.00 1.65
CA ASN A 107 -2.69 -10.69 0.40
C ASN A 107 -1.18 -10.86 0.22
N TYR A 108 -0.38 -9.86 0.63
CA TYR A 108 1.09 -9.97 0.58
C TYR A 108 1.58 -11.11 1.49
N ILE A 109 1.03 -11.18 2.72
CA ILE A 109 1.36 -12.24 3.68
C ILE A 109 0.91 -13.62 3.18
N SER A 110 -0.27 -13.69 2.57
CA SER A 110 -0.78 -14.96 1.99
C SER A 110 0.09 -15.48 0.86
N MET A 111 0.66 -14.59 0.04
CA MET A 111 1.47 -14.96 -1.13
C MET A 111 2.93 -15.27 -0.78
N TYR A 112 3.53 -14.53 0.11
CA TYR A 112 4.98 -14.57 0.39
C TYR A 112 5.32 -14.97 1.83
N GLY A 113 4.30 -15.29 2.62
CA GLY A 113 4.47 -15.53 4.04
C GLY A 113 4.55 -14.24 4.85
N ALA A 114 4.50 -14.39 6.15
CA ALA A 114 4.65 -13.28 7.08
C ALA A 114 6.08 -12.72 7.02
N PRO A 115 6.26 -11.38 7.06
CA PRO A 115 7.60 -10.80 7.04
C PRO A 115 8.38 -11.20 8.28
N ASP A 116 9.67 -11.48 8.10
CA ASP A 116 10.58 -11.73 9.20
C ASP A 116 10.69 -10.52 10.11
N PHE A 117 10.95 -10.76 11.38
CA PHE A 117 11.14 -9.70 12.36
C PHE A 117 12.19 -10.09 13.40
N THR A 118 12.80 -9.07 14.00
CA THR A 118 13.71 -9.21 15.11
C THR A 118 13.21 -8.44 16.32
N PHE A 119 13.63 -8.85 17.52
CA PHE A 119 13.29 -8.11 18.73
C PHE A 119 14.04 -6.77 18.78
N ASN A 120 13.31 -5.70 19.05
CA ASN A 120 13.90 -4.35 19.18
C ASN A 120 14.18 -4.03 20.65
N TYR A 121 15.46 -4.00 21.01
CA TYR A 121 15.91 -3.63 22.35
C TYR A 121 16.09 -2.10 22.53
N GLY A 122 15.71 -1.29 21.56
CA GLY A 122 15.92 0.16 21.57
C GLY A 122 15.13 0.90 22.67
N ASN A 123 14.12 0.24 23.27
CA ASN A 123 13.43 0.74 24.46
C ASN A 123 13.61 -0.29 25.59
N GLU A 124 14.66 -0.12 26.40
CA GLU A 124 15.02 -1.03 27.48
C GLU A 124 13.86 -1.26 28.47
N GLN A 125 13.09 -0.23 28.80
CA GLN A 125 11.97 -0.33 29.73
C GLN A 125 10.87 -1.25 29.21
N VAL A 126 10.58 -1.19 27.92
CA VAL A 126 9.58 -2.05 27.26
C VAL A 126 10.15 -3.46 27.06
N ALA A 127 11.42 -3.55 26.65
CA ALA A 127 12.09 -4.84 26.43
C ALA A 127 12.24 -5.66 27.71
N GLU A 128 12.35 -5.03 28.87
CA GLU A 128 12.43 -5.69 30.18
C GLU A 128 11.05 -5.99 30.79
N SER A 129 9.97 -5.40 30.26
CA SER A 129 8.62 -5.65 30.74
C SER A 129 8.26 -7.13 30.57
N PRO A 130 7.76 -7.81 31.62
CA PRO A 130 7.32 -9.20 31.52
C PRO A 130 6.20 -9.39 30.46
N GLU A 131 5.29 -8.41 30.33
CA GLU A 131 4.19 -8.42 29.38
C GLU A 131 4.68 -8.34 27.94
N ALA A 132 5.68 -7.47 27.68
CA ALA A 132 6.28 -7.35 26.34
C ALA A 132 7.03 -8.63 25.95
N LYS A 133 7.74 -9.27 26.87
CA LYS A 133 8.43 -10.54 26.64
C LYS A 133 7.43 -11.65 26.33
N GLN A 134 6.39 -11.77 27.14
CA GLN A 134 5.34 -12.79 26.92
C GLN A 134 4.67 -12.59 25.57
N PHE A 135 4.32 -11.35 25.22
CA PHE A 135 3.71 -11.04 23.93
C PHE A 135 4.67 -11.33 22.75
N PHE A 136 5.97 -11.06 22.91
CA PHE A 136 6.97 -11.40 21.90
C PHE A 136 7.10 -12.92 21.70
N ASP A 137 7.10 -13.70 22.79
CA ASP A 137 7.17 -15.16 22.71
C ASP A 137 5.90 -15.73 22.04
N GLU A 138 4.72 -15.20 22.35
CA GLU A 138 3.48 -15.55 21.66
C GLU A 138 3.53 -15.22 20.16
N LEU A 139 4.05 -14.04 19.81
CA LEU A 139 4.20 -13.59 18.43
C LEU A 139 5.13 -14.54 17.65
N ARG A 140 6.25 -14.93 18.27
CA ARG A 140 7.21 -15.85 17.69
C ARG A 140 6.62 -17.23 17.47
N GLN A 141 5.89 -17.77 18.44
CA GLN A 141 5.19 -19.04 18.28
C GLN A 141 4.16 -19.00 17.15
N LYS A 142 3.39 -17.92 17.03
CA LYS A 142 2.45 -17.74 15.93
C LYS A 142 3.17 -17.66 14.57
N TYR A 143 4.33 -17.02 14.51
CA TYR A 143 5.14 -16.95 13.30
C TYR A 143 5.65 -18.34 12.89
N GLU A 144 6.25 -19.09 13.82
CA GLU A 144 6.76 -20.45 13.58
C GLU A 144 5.64 -21.43 13.16
N ASN A 145 4.44 -21.27 13.69
CA ASN A 145 3.27 -22.07 13.35
C ASN A 145 2.53 -21.58 12.09
N GLY A 146 2.99 -20.49 11.45
CA GLY A 146 2.34 -19.89 10.28
C GLY A 146 0.95 -19.30 10.54
N THR A 147 0.60 -19.03 11.80
CA THR A 147 -0.71 -18.50 12.23
C THR A 147 -0.71 -17.01 12.51
N ILE A 148 0.44 -16.36 12.36
CA ILE A 148 0.59 -14.92 12.59
C ILE A 148 -0.26 -14.12 11.60
N LYS A 149 -0.90 -13.07 12.11
CA LYS A 149 -1.76 -12.18 11.34
C LYS A 149 -1.24 -10.75 11.37
N MET A 150 -1.77 -9.94 10.46
CA MET A 150 -1.49 -8.50 10.38
C MET A 150 -1.70 -7.79 11.73
N ASP A 151 -2.80 -8.11 12.43
CA ASP A 151 -3.13 -7.45 13.69
C ASP A 151 -2.08 -7.73 14.78
N ASP A 152 -1.40 -8.86 14.71
CA ASP A 152 -0.32 -9.19 15.65
C ASP A 152 0.87 -8.24 15.44
N TYR A 153 1.24 -7.93 14.19
CA TYR A 153 2.28 -6.94 13.87
C TYR A 153 1.87 -5.53 14.30
N LEU A 154 0.62 -5.14 14.08
CA LEU A 154 0.13 -3.81 14.47
C LEU A 154 0.14 -3.64 16.00
N LYS A 155 -0.18 -4.69 16.76
CA LYS A 155 -0.04 -4.69 18.22
C LYS A 155 1.44 -4.60 18.65
N ALA A 156 2.30 -5.40 18.02
CA ALA A 156 3.73 -5.37 18.29
C ALA A 156 4.36 -4.00 17.99
N LYS A 157 3.88 -3.33 16.93
CA LYS A 157 4.27 -1.95 16.60
C LYS A 157 3.91 -0.97 17.71
N GLN A 158 2.73 -1.10 18.34
CA GLN A 158 2.32 -0.22 19.43
C GLN A 158 3.25 -0.33 20.65
N PHE A 159 3.75 -1.53 20.92
CA PHE A 159 4.73 -1.76 21.99
C PHE A 159 6.17 -1.35 21.60
N GLY A 160 6.44 -1.15 20.30
CA GLY A 160 7.78 -0.81 19.82
C GLY A 160 8.82 -1.94 19.98
N ILE A 161 8.36 -3.20 20.07
CA ILE A 161 9.20 -4.35 20.44
C ILE A 161 9.80 -5.11 19.26
N ILE A 162 9.43 -4.80 18.03
CA ILE A 162 9.91 -5.50 16.83
C ILE A 162 10.50 -4.55 15.79
N ASN A 163 11.47 -5.06 15.04
CA ASN A 163 11.89 -4.52 13.76
C ASN A 163 11.49 -5.50 12.67
N VAL A 164 10.71 -5.03 11.70
CA VAL A 164 10.18 -5.86 10.61
C VAL A 164 11.09 -5.74 9.40
N GLN A 165 11.40 -6.85 8.74
CA GLN A 165 12.23 -6.84 7.54
C GLN A 165 11.41 -6.52 6.31
N LYS A 166 11.98 -5.76 5.37
CA LYS A 166 11.33 -5.46 4.10
C LYS A 166 11.36 -6.65 3.16
N PRO A 167 10.39 -6.75 2.23
CA PRO A 167 10.43 -7.73 1.17
C PRO A 167 11.68 -7.58 0.31
N THR A 168 12.19 -8.70 -0.17
CA THR A 168 13.31 -8.72 -1.11
C THR A 168 12.91 -8.18 -2.49
N LEU A 169 13.90 -7.75 -3.28
CA LEU A 169 13.65 -7.35 -4.66
C LEU A 169 13.04 -8.51 -5.48
N ALA A 170 13.48 -9.75 -5.22
CA ALA A 170 12.93 -10.93 -5.89
C ALA A 170 11.43 -11.11 -5.60
N GLN A 171 11.00 -10.97 -4.35
CA GLN A 171 9.58 -11.02 -3.97
C GLN A 171 8.77 -9.89 -4.62
N ASN A 172 9.31 -8.67 -4.66
CA ASN A 172 8.64 -7.55 -5.34
C ASN A 172 8.51 -7.78 -6.86
N LEU A 173 9.54 -8.34 -7.51
CA LEU A 173 9.50 -8.69 -8.94
C LEU A 173 8.52 -9.83 -9.21
N ASP A 174 8.52 -10.85 -8.38
CA ASP A 174 7.57 -11.96 -8.51
C ASP A 174 6.13 -11.46 -8.32
N TYR A 175 5.85 -10.62 -7.33
CA TYR A 175 4.54 -9.98 -7.15
C TYR A 175 4.13 -9.16 -8.39
N PHE A 176 5.06 -8.42 -8.97
CA PHE A 176 4.80 -7.65 -10.18
C PHE A 176 4.42 -8.54 -11.36
N ILE A 177 5.14 -9.64 -11.56
CA ILE A 177 4.91 -10.53 -12.71
C ILE A 177 3.67 -11.39 -12.50
N THR A 178 3.59 -12.08 -11.36
CA THR A 178 2.54 -13.09 -11.11
C THR A 178 1.22 -12.46 -10.75
N PHE A 179 1.22 -11.48 -9.83
CA PHE A 179 -0.02 -10.88 -9.36
C PHE A 179 -0.44 -9.69 -10.20
N GLN A 180 0.41 -8.67 -10.37
CA GLN A 180 -0.02 -7.44 -11.06
C GLN A 180 -0.18 -7.64 -12.57
N ASN A 181 0.77 -8.31 -13.24
CA ASN A 181 0.67 -8.50 -14.69
C ASN A 181 -0.16 -9.72 -15.08
N TYR A 182 0.12 -10.90 -14.54
CA TYR A 182 -0.59 -12.10 -14.96
C TYR A 182 -2.00 -12.15 -14.37
N TYR A 183 -2.13 -12.13 -13.04
CA TYR A 183 -3.44 -12.31 -12.40
C TYR A 183 -4.35 -11.10 -12.55
N TYR A 184 -3.86 -9.87 -12.30
CA TYR A 184 -4.69 -8.67 -12.43
C TYR A 184 -4.85 -8.27 -13.89
N PHE A 185 -3.79 -7.81 -14.54
CA PHE A 185 -3.89 -7.26 -15.88
C PHE A 185 -4.28 -8.31 -16.93
N GLY A 186 -3.60 -9.46 -16.94
CA GLY A 186 -3.83 -10.53 -17.92
C GLY A 186 -5.27 -11.07 -17.84
N ARG A 187 -5.77 -11.30 -16.64
CA ARG A 187 -7.14 -11.75 -16.40
C ARG A 187 -8.17 -10.75 -16.93
N TYR A 188 -8.03 -9.47 -16.58
CA TYR A 188 -8.93 -8.44 -17.08
C TYR A 188 -8.88 -8.29 -18.60
N LEU A 189 -7.68 -8.35 -19.18
CA LEU A 189 -7.53 -8.34 -20.63
C LEU A 189 -8.26 -9.51 -21.27
N LEU A 190 -8.05 -10.72 -20.75
CA LEU A 190 -8.64 -11.94 -21.29
C LEU A 190 -10.15 -12.02 -21.12
N TRP A 191 -10.75 -11.39 -20.10
CA TRP A 191 -12.21 -11.29 -19.99
C TRP A 191 -12.87 -10.62 -21.19
N ASN A 192 -12.18 -9.70 -21.86
CA ASN A 192 -12.70 -9.06 -23.06
C ASN A 192 -12.75 -9.99 -24.29
N PHE A 193 -11.95 -11.06 -24.30
CA PHE A 193 -11.81 -11.96 -25.45
C PHE A 193 -12.35 -13.36 -25.20
N ALA A 194 -12.24 -13.84 -23.97
CA ALA A 194 -12.56 -15.22 -23.63
C ALA A 194 -13.78 -15.37 -22.71
N GLY A 195 -14.31 -14.26 -22.22
CA GLY A 195 -15.41 -14.24 -21.27
C GLY A 195 -14.98 -14.47 -19.81
N ARG A 196 -15.85 -14.06 -18.90
CA ARG A 196 -15.63 -14.16 -17.45
C ARG A 196 -16.33 -15.40 -16.91
N GLN A 197 -15.67 -16.11 -15.99
CA GLN A 197 -16.21 -17.33 -15.39
C GLN A 197 -17.51 -17.08 -14.60
N ASN A 198 -17.54 -16.05 -13.77
CA ASN A 198 -18.69 -15.60 -12.98
C ASN A 198 -18.50 -14.15 -12.52
N ASP A 199 -19.49 -13.58 -11.82
CA ASP A 199 -19.45 -12.20 -11.33
C ASP A 199 -18.81 -12.06 -9.94
N VAL A 200 -18.35 -13.15 -9.34
CA VAL A 200 -17.66 -13.14 -8.07
C VAL A 200 -16.20 -12.76 -8.29
N GLU A 201 -15.69 -11.84 -7.50
CA GLU A 201 -14.28 -11.46 -7.52
C GLU A 201 -13.42 -12.59 -6.96
N GLY A 202 -12.46 -13.06 -7.76
CA GLY A 202 -11.56 -14.12 -7.34
C GLY A 202 -10.36 -13.57 -6.56
N HIS A 203 -9.84 -14.39 -5.63
CA HIS A 203 -8.64 -14.12 -4.82
C HIS A 203 -7.52 -15.12 -5.13
N MET A 204 -7.24 -15.33 -6.41
CA MET A 204 -6.27 -16.32 -6.93
C MET A 204 -6.69 -17.80 -6.77
N GLU A 205 -7.94 -18.05 -6.50
CA GLU A 205 -8.51 -19.39 -6.52
C GLU A 205 -9.04 -19.77 -7.92
N ASN A 206 -9.26 -21.06 -8.16
CA ASN A 206 -9.69 -21.58 -9.46
C ASN A 206 -11.22 -21.53 -9.68
N THR A 207 -11.98 -21.14 -8.66
CA THR A 207 -13.45 -21.22 -8.68
C THR A 207 -14.14 -19.93 -9.08
N ASN A 208 -13.49 -18.79 -8.91
CA ASN A 208 -14.10 -17.48 -9.13
C ASN A 208 -13.22 -16.52 -9.93
N GLY A 209 -13.87 -15.67 -10.72
CA GLY A 209 -13.25 -14.54 -11.38
C GLY A 209 -12.20 -14.89 -12.43
N ASN A 210 -12.09 -16.14 -12.87
CA ASN A 210 -11.19 -16.55 -13.93
C ASN A 210 -11.79 -16.27 -15.31
N PHE A 211 -11.02 -16.49 -16.36
CA PHE A 211 -11.51 -16.41 -17.72
C PHE A 211 -11.85 -17.82 -18.26
N ILE A 212 -12.83 -17.89 -19.14
CA ILE A 212 -13.24 -19.14 -19.79
C ILE A 212 -12.90 -19.02 -21.27
N THR A 213 -11.97 -19.82 -21.74
CA THR A 213 -11.54 -19.78 -23.15
C THR A 213 -12.48 -20.53 -24.07
N GLY A 214 -13.30 -21.44 -23.56
CA GLY A 214 -14.04 -22.42 -24.38
C GLY A 214 -13.14 -23.44 -25.08
N ILE A 215 -11.83 -23.40 -24.84
CA ILE A 215 -10.84 -24.39 -25.30
C ILE A 215 -10.72 -25.41 -24.19
N PRO A 216 -10.97 -26.71 -24.46
CA PRO A 216 -10.88 -27.78 -23.47
C PRO A 216 -9.44 -28.00 -22.98
#